data_61565cfa3535ef5f3a803d7689cef4a7
#
_entry.id   61565cfa3535ef5f3a803d7689cef4a7
#
_cell.length_a   1.000
_cell.length_b   1.000
_cell.length_c   1.000
_cell.angle_alpha   90.00
_cell.angle_beta   90.00
_cell.angle_gamma   90.00
#
_symmetry.space_group_name_H-M   'P 1'
#
loop_
_entity.id
_entity.type
_entity.pdbx_description
1 polymer ?
#
loop_
_entity_poly.entity_id
_entity_poly.type
_entity_poly.pdbx_seq_one_letter_code
_entity_poly.pdbx_strand_id
1 'polypeptide(L)'
;PMIEVNHLQAHILANFIKEPGVESRQPSFPFLTLLVSGGNSQLIVVHDYLDMEMIGQTIDDAAGEAFDKCAKVMGLPYPGGPVIDRLAKTGNPDRFVFNKPQIPGLDYSFSGLKTSFLYFIRDELKKNPDFIAENLNDLCASLQKTVVDILLTKLKKAARQTGIRQIAIGGGVSANSALQNAVHK
;
A
#
# COMPACT_ATOMS: atom_id res chain seq x y z
N PRO A 1 -20.89 11.76 27.40
CA PRO A 1 -21.48 10.92 26.37
C PRO A 1 -20.38 10.40 25.47
N MET A 2 -20.39 9.09 25.18
CA MET A 2 -19.50 8.46 24.22
C MET A 2 -20.21 8.48 22.85
N ILE A 3 -19.49 8.90 21.80
CA ILE A 3 -20.00 8.86 20.41
C ILE A 3 -19.22 7.77 19.71
N GLU A 4 -19.93 6.80 19.12
CA GLU A 4 -19.34 5.76 18.32
C GLU A 4 -18.93 6.34 16.96
N VAL A 5 -17.67 6.14 16.57
CA VAL A 5 -17.12 6.56 15.28
C VAL A 5 -16.54 5.35 14.57
N ASN A 6 -16.96 5.12 13.33
CA ASN A 6 -16.37 4.07 12.50
C ASN A 6 -14.93 4.46 12.12
N HIS A 7 -13.97 3.63 12.56
CA HIS A 7 -12.54 3.88 12.37
C HIS A 7 -12.14 4.06 10.89
N LEU A 8 -12.71 3.27 9.99
CA LEU A 8 -12.41 3.35 8.56
C LEU A 8 -12.97 4.62 7.94
N GLN A 9 -14.19 5.01 8.30
CA GLN A 9 -14.79 6.28 7.88
C GLN A 9 -13.97 7.47 8.39
N ALA A 10 -13.45 7.40 9.62
CA ALA A 10 -12.60 8.45 10.16
C ALA A 10 -11.33 8.67 9.32
N HIS A 11 -10.69 7.60 8.87
CA HIS A 11 -9.54 7.71 7.95
C HIS A 11 -9.88 8.34 6.60
N ILE A 12 -11.07 8.06 6.07
CA ILE A 12 -11.54 8.66 4.81
C ILE A 12 -11.88 10.13 5.02
N LEU A 13 -12.64 10.43 6.07
CA LEU A 13 -13.08 11.79 6.38
C LEU A 13 -11.94 12.72 6.83
N ALA A 14 -10.79 12.16 7.24
CA ALA A 14 -9.59 12.94 7.51
C ALA A 14 -9.11 13.78 6.29
N ASN A 15 -9.44 13.35 5.06
CA ASN A 15 -9.15 14.14 3.85
C ASN A 15 -9.93 15.47 3.76
N PHE A 16 -10.95 15.68 4.61
CA PHE A 16 -11.72 16.92 4.69
C PHE A 16 -11.24 17.87 5.80
N ILE A 17 -10.26 17.45 6.60
CA ILE A 17 -9.67 18.31 7.63
C ILE A 17 -8.84 19.41 6.94
N LYS A 18 -9.15 20.67 7.29
CA LYS A 18 -8.39 21.83 6.83
C LYS A 18 -7.33 22.18 7.85
N GLU A 19 -6.07 22.16 7.44
CA GLU A 19 -4.99 22.72 8.23
C GLU A 19 -4.88 24.22 7.95
N PRO A 20 -4.86 25.09 8.96
CA PRO A 20 -4.68 26.52 8.77
C PRO A 20 -3.36 26.82 8.05
N GLY A 21 -3.43 27.54 6.93
CA GLY A 21 -2.25 27.93 6.15
C GLY A 21 -1.75 26.89 5.13
N VAL A 22 -2.41 25.75 5.01
CA VAL A 22 -2.09 24.74 3.98
C VAL A 22 -3.21 24.71 2.95
N GLU A 23 -2.88 24.95 1.68
CA GLU A 23 -3.81 24.71 0.57
C GLU A 23 -3.96 23.19 0.35
N SER A 24 -4.85 22.55 1.10
CA SER A 24 -5.24 21.17 0.85
C SER A 24 -6.42 21.13 -0.12
N ARG A 25 -6.28 20.44 -1.25
CA ARG A 25 -7.42 20.14 -2.12
C ARG A 25 -8.28 19.08 -1.45
N GLN A 26 -9.45 19.50 -0.97
CA GLN A 26 -10.45 18.54 -0.52
C GLN A 26 -11.06 17.81 -1.71
N PRO A 27 -11.31 16.49 -1.61
CA PRO A 27 -12.02 15.77 -2.65
C PRO A 27 -13.47 16.25 -2.73
N SER A 28 -14.04 16.25 -3.92
CA SER A 28 -15.48 16.43 -4.14
C SER A 28 -16.14 15.08 -4.43
N PHE A 29 -17.36 14.90 -3.98
CA PHE A 29 -18.13 13.67 -4.21
C PHE A 29 -18.60 13.52 -5.67
N PRO A 30 -18.65 12.31 -6.21
CA PRO A 30 -18.06 11.10 -5.65
C PRO A 30 -16.55 11.02 -5.89
N PHE A 31 -15.81 10.36 -5.00
CA PHE A 31 -14.38 10.08 -5.18
C PHE A 31 -14.04 8.64 -4.78
N LEU A 32 -12.90 8.14 -5.29
CA LEU A 32 -12.35 6.86 -4.89
C LEU A 32 -11.37 7.05 -3.74
N THR A 33 -11.45 6.17 -2.74
CA THR A 33 -10.44 6.08 -1.68
C THR A 33 -9.71 4.76 -1.74
N LEU A 34 -8.38 4.84 -1.77
CA LEU A 34 -7.51 3.71 -1.46
C LEU A 34 -7.12 3.79 0.02
N LEU A 35 -7.75 2.95 0.85
CA LEU A 35 -7.47 2.86 2.27
C LEU A 35 -6.48 1.74 2.53
N VAL A 36 -5.25 2.08 2.94
CA VAL A 36 -4.16 1.14 3.14
C VAL A 36 -3.46 1.35 4.49
N SER A 37 -3.45 0.30 5.30
CA SER A 37 -2.86 0.31 6.65
C SER A 37 -2.18 -1.03 6.95
N GLY A 38 -1.76 -1.20 8.20
CA GLY A 38 -1.25 -2.49 8.71
C GLY A 38 -2.26 -3.63 8.56
N GLY A 39 -3.55 -3.36 8.79
CA GLY A 39 -4.61 -4.38 8.77
C GLY A 39 -5.64 -4.23 7.65
N ASN A 40 -5.57 -3.17 6.83
CA ASN A 40 -6.57 -2.91 5.80
C ASN A 40 -5.93 -2.59 4.46
N SER A 41 -6.49 -3.12 3.38
CA SER A 41 -6.24 -2.71 2.00
C SER A 41 -7.57 -2.76 1.27
N GLN A 42 -8.19 -1.59 1.07
CA GLN A 42 -9.57 -1.47 0.57
C GLN A 42 -9.68 -0.39 -0.50
N LEU A 43 -10.58 -0.62 -1.46
CA LEU A 43 -11.05 0.36 -2.42
C LEU A 43 -12.50 0.72 -2.09
N ILE A 44 -12.76 1.99 -1.92
CA ILE A 44 -14.05 2.51 -1.48
C ILE A 44 -14.46 3.65 -2.41
N VAL A 45 -15.69 3.59 -2.90
CA VAL A 45 -16.36 4.74 -3.53
C VAL A 45 -17.06 5.52 -2.43
N VAL A 46 -16.76 6.80 -2.35
CA VAL A 46 -17.37 7.71 -1.38
C VAL A 46 -18.34 8.60 -2.12
N HIS A 47 -19.63 8.34 -1.95
CA HIS A 47 -20.71 9.09 -2.58
C HIS A 47 -21.11 10.32 -1.79
N ASP A 48 -21.02 10.24 -0.45
CA ASP A 48 -21.28 11.30 0.51
C ASP A 48 -20.59 10.98 1.85
N TYR A 49 -20.62 11.87 2.83
CA TYR A 49 -20.00 11.71 4.16
C TYR A 49 -20.42 10.42 4.89
N LEU A 50 -21.64 9.96 4.68
CA LEU A 50 -22.20 8.75 5.29
C LEU A 50 -22.54 7.65 4.28
N ASP A 51 -22.32 7.88 2.97
CA ASP A 51 -22.57 6.93 1.90
C ASP A 51 -21.26 6.49 1.26
N MET A 52 -20.78 5.32 1.68
CA MET A 52 -19.50 4.74 1.27
C MET A 52 -19.70 3.29 0.86
N GLU A 53 -19.29 2.96 -0.35
CA GLU A 53 -19.39 1.63 -0.93
C GLU A 53 -17.99 1.00 -1.04
N MET A 54 -17.75 -0.12 -0.37
CA MET A 54 -16.54 -0.91 -0.53
C MET A 54 -16.63 -1.77 -1.79
N ILE A 55 -15.79 -1.49 -2.80
CA ILE A 55 -15.79 -2.15 -4.10
C ILE A 55 -14.66 -3.15 -4.29
N GLY A 56 -13.70 -3.20 -3.36
CA GLY A 56 -12.60 -4.16 -3.35
C GLY A 56 -11.87 -4.14 -2.01
N GLN A 57 -11.32 -5.29 -1.62
CA GLN A 57 -10.56 -5.43 -0.38
C GLN A 57 -9.50 -6.52 -0.50
N THR A 58 -8.57 -6.57 0.45
CA THR A 58 -7.67 -7.72 0.55
C THR A 58 -8.44 -8.97 1.00
N ILE A 59 -8.11 -10.11 0.38
CA ILE A 59 -8.66 -11.42 0.74
C ILE A 59 -7.75 -12.20 1.70
N ASP A 60 -6.57 -11.65 2.00
CA ASP A 60 -5.57 -12.25 2.88
C ASP A 60 -4.81 -11.14 3.65
N ASP A 61 -3.49 -11.11 3.59
CA ASP A 61 -2.68 -10.07 4.24
C ASP A 61 -3.01 -8.68 3.69
N ALA A 62 -2.93 -7.64 4.53
CA ALA A 62 -2.96 -6.25 4.09
C ALA A 62 -1.58 -5.80 3.56
N ALA A 63 -1.52 -4.71 2.80
CA ALA A 63 -0.28 -4.18 2.25
C ALA A 63 0.76 -3.83 3.33
N GLY A 64 0.33 -3.22 4.44
CA GLY A 64 1.23 -2.91 5.55
C GLY A 64 1.75 -4.17 6.24
N GLU A 65 0.90 -5.18 6.41
CA GLU A 65 1.30 -6.47 6.94
C GLU A 65 2.31 -7.18 6.01
N ALA A 66 2.14 -7.07 4.69
CA ALA A 66 3.09 -7.60 3.72
C ALA A 66 4.47 -6.92 3.86
N PHE A 67 4.51 -5.58 4.02
CA PHE A 67 5.74 -4.86 4.31
C PHE A 67 6.40 -5.35 5.60
N ASP A 68 5.65 -5.47 6.69
CA ASP A 68 6.18 -5.88 8.00
C ASP A 68 6.74 -7.31 7.97
N LYS A 69 6.02 -8.23 7.30
CA LYS A 69 6.45 -9.63 7.16
C LYS A 69 7.72 -9.76 6.32
N CYS A 70 7.84 -9.01 5.21
CA CYS A 70 9.03 -9.02 4.37
C CYS A 70 10.21 -8.30 5.06
N ALA A 71 9.96 -7.21 5.79
CA ALA A 71 10.96 -6.53 6.61
C ALA A 71 11.56 -7.48 7.64
N LYS A 72 10.72 -8.26 8.33
CA LYS A 72 11.16 -9.28 9.29
C LYS A 72 12.07 -10.33 8.64
N VAL A 73 11.77 -10.75 7.41
CA VAL A 73 12.63 -11.71 6.66
C VAL A 73 14.02 -11.12 6.40
N MET A 74 14.11 -9.80 6.18
CA MET A 74 15.37 -9.08 5.99
C MET A 74 16.07 -8.66 7.30
N GLY A 75 15.51 -9.01 8.48
CA GLY A 75 16.06 -8.61 9.78
C GLY A 75 15.84 -7.13 10.12
N LEU A 76 14.92 -6.45 9.45
CA LEU A 76 14.60 -5.04 9.70
C LEU A 76 13.67 -4.87 10.91
N PRO A 77 13.75 -3.72 11.62
CA PRO A 77 12.91 -3.44 12.77
C PRO A 77 11.45 -3.18 12.39
N TYR A 78 10.56 -3.35 13.37
CA TYR A 78 9.17 -3.00 13.29
C TYR A 78 8.92 -1.53 13.70
N PRO A 79 8.02 -0.80 13.03
CA PRO A 79 7.25 -1.17 11.83
C PRO A 79 8.13 -1.17 10.57
N GLY A 80 7.98 -2.22 9.73
CA GLY A 80 8.83 -2.44 8.57
C GLY A 80 8.58 -1.47 7.41
N GLY A 81 7.32 -1.06 7.21
CA GLY A 81 6.94 -0.19 6.09
C GLY A 81 7.77 1.11 6.00
N PRO A 82 7.87 1.94 7.06
CA PRO A 82 8.68 3.16 7.05
C PRO A 82 10.18 2.91 6.85
N VAL A 83 10.69 1.78 7.35
CA VAL A 83 12.10 1.40 7.18
C VAL A 83 12.38 1.05 5.72
N ILE A 84 11.50 0.23 5.11
CA ILE A 84 11.58 -0.12 3.68
C ILE A 84 11.50 1.13 2.83
N ASP A 85 10.55 2.05 3.09
CA ASP A 85 10.40 3.28 2.32
C ASP A 85 11.67 4.14 2.35
N ARG A 86 12.31 4.24 3.51
CA ARG A 86 13.57 4.98 3.67
C ARG A 86 14.71 4.34 2.87
N LEU A 87 14.92 3.02 2.99
CA LEU A 87 16.01 2.30 2.33
C LEU A 87 15.79 2.22 0.81
N ALA A 88 14.56 2.10 0.37
CA ALA A 88 14.20 2.05 -1.05
C ALA A 88 14.59 3.30 -1.85
N LYS A 89 14.74 4.47 -1.17
CA LYS A 89 15.10 5.73 -1.83
C LYS A 89 16.42 5.69 -2.58
N THR A 90 17.35 4.85 -2.15
CA THR A 90 18.69 4.70 -2.73
C THR A 90 18.89 3.37 -3.44
N GLY A 91 17.84 2.53 -3.49
CA GLY A 91 17.86 1.23 -4.16
C GLY A 91 17.34 1.29 -5.59
N ASN A 92 17.69 0.27 -6.37
CA ASN A 92 17.15 0.06 -7.71
C ASN A 92 15.86 -0.76 -7.65
N PRO A 93 14.69 -0.17 -8.00
CA PRO A 93 13.39 -0.86 -7.93
C PRO A 93 13.21 -1.96 -8.99
N ASP A 94 14.08 -2.03 -9.99
CA ASP A 94 14.03 -3.00 -11.08
C ASP A 94 15.07 -4.13 -10.94
N ARG A 95 15.84 -4.13 -9.82
CA ARG A 95 16.88 -5.13 -9.59
C ARG A 95 16.34 -6.53 -9.40
N PHE A 96 15.23 -6.66 -8.65
CA PHE A 96 14.58 -7.92 -8.36
C PHE A 96 13.11 -7.88 -8.76
N VAL A 97 12.61 -9.02 -9.28
CA VAL A 97 11.22 -9.14 -9.69
C VAL A 97 10.51 -10.12 -8.75
N PHE A 98 9.49 -9.65 -8.06
CA PHE A 98 8.67 -10.47 -7.19
C PHE A 98 7.30 -10.74 -7.81
N ASN A 99 6.71 -11.88 -7.45
CA ASN A 99 5.42 -12.29 -7.97
C ASN A 99 4.31 -11.32 -7.50
N LYS A 100 3.46 -10.94 -8.46
CA LYS A 100 2.25 -10.14 -8.20
C LYS A 100 1.05 -11.08 -8.30
N PRO A 101 0.42 -11.45 -7.18
CA PRO A 101 -0.77 -12.29 -7.21
C PRO A 101 -1.85 -11.70 -8.12
N GLN A 102 -2.36 -12.54 -9.02
CA GLN A 102 -3.42 -12.14 -9.94
C GLN A 102 -4.73 -12.76 -9.49
N ILE A 103 -5.61 -11.92 -8.92
CA ILE A 103 -6.95 -12.34 -8.52
C ILE A 103 -8.00 -11.55 -9.31
N PRO A 104 -9.19 -12.14 -9.54
CA PRO A 104 -10.28 -11.48 -10.26
C PRO A 104 -10.76 -10.21 -9.55
N GLY A 105 -11.52 -9.39 -10.29
CA GLY A 105 -12.21 -8.24 -9.72
C GLY A 105 -11.27 -7.12 -9.25
N LEU A 106 -11.65 -6.46 -8.17
CA LEU A 106 -10.96 -5.33 -7.55
C LEU A 106 -10.28 -5.70 -6.23
N ASP A 107 -10.38 -6.95 -5.80
CA ASP A 107 -9.79 -7.43 -4.58
C ASP A 107 -8.25 -7.52 -4.67
N TYR A 108 -7.59 -7.48 -3.53
CA TYR A 108 -6.15 -7.60 -3.37
C TYR A 108 -5.75 -8.94 -2.77
N SER A 109 -4.51 -9.37 -3.03
CA SER A 109 -3.85 -10.47 -2.34
C SER A 109 -2.37 -10.13 -2.17
N PHE A 110 -1.81 -10.36 -0.99
CA PHE A 110 -0.41 -10.11 -0.67
C PHE A 110 0.30 -11.33 -0.09
N SER A 111 -0.42 -12.38 0.36
CA SER A 111 0.19 -13.57 0.98
C SER A 111 1.14 -14.30 0.04
N GLY A 112 0.82 -14.37 -1.25
CA GLY A 112 1.68 -14.96 -2.27
C GLY A 112 2.99 -14.19 -2.47
N LEU A 113 2.97 -12.86 -2.35
CA LEU A 113 4.17 -12.02 -2.40
C LEU A 113 5.12 -12.35 -1.24
N LYS A 114 4.60 -12.39 0.01
CA LYS A 114 5.41 -12.75 1.19
C LYS A 114 6.08 -14.11 1.01
N THR A 115 5.33 -15.11 0.55
CA THR A 115 5.85 -16.48 0.39
C THR A 115 6.93 -16.55 -0.67
N SER A 116 6.73 -15.90 -1.83
CA SER A 116 7.72 -15.86 -2.90
C SER A 116 8.97 -15.09 -2.47
N PHE A 117 8.83 -13.99 -1.74
CA PHE A 117 9.93 -13.21 -1.18
C PHE A 117 10.75 -14.03 -0.19
N LEU A 118 10.10 -14.73 0.74
CA LEU A 118 10.77 -15.60 1.71
C LEU A 118 11.60 -16.68 1.03
N TYR A 119 11.04 -17.37 0.03
CA TYR A 119 11.75 -18.42 -0.68
C TYR A 119 12.93 -17.85 -1.49
N PHE A 120 12.74 -16.72 -2.16
CA PHE A 120 13.80 -16.02 -2.86
C PHE A 120 14.99 -15.69 -1.93
N ILE A 121 14.73 -15.03 -0.81
CA ILE A 121 15.77 -14.67 0.17
C ILE A 121 16.47 -15.93 0.70
N ARG A 122 15.71 -16.97 1.07
CA ARG A 122 16.28 -18.24 1.57
C ARG A 122 17.22 -18.88 0.54
N ASP A 123 16.85 -18.88 -0.72
CA ASP A 123 17.63 -19.54 -1.76
C ASP A 123 18.87 -18.71 -2.15
N GLU A 124 18.80 -17.39 -2.10
CA GLU A 124 19.98 -16.52 -2.28
C GLU A 124 20.96 -16.61 -1.10
N LEU A 125 20.49 -16.68 0.14
CA LEU A 125 21.34 -16.85 1.33
C LEU A 125 22.11 -18.18 1.34
N LYS A 126 21.62 -19.24 0.69
CA LYS A 126 22.37 -20.50 0.52
C LYS A 126 23.58 -20.32 -0.39
N LYS A 127 23.52 -19.37 -1.35
CA LYS A 127 24.59 -19.07 -2.31
C LYS A 127 25.57 -18.05 -1.75
N ASN A 128 25.03 -17.05 -1.08
CA ASN A 128 25.79 -15.93 -0.49
C ASN A 128 25.18 -15.54 0.87
N PRO A 129 25.83 -15.87 2.00
CA PRO A 129 25.35 -15.50 3.34
C PRO A 129 25.17 -13.99 3.54
N ASP A 130 25.94 -13.15 2.84
CA ASP A 130 25.91 -11.69 2.96
C ASP A 130 24.90 -11.04 1.97
N PHE A 131 24.14 -11.84 1.22
CA PHE A 131 23.26 -11.37 0.15
C PHE A 131 22.33 -10.25 0.58
N ILE A 132 21.68 -10.36 1.74
CA ILE A 132 20.77 -9.31 2.25
C ILE A 132 21.54 -8.02 2.50
N ALA A 133 22.68 -8.09 3.17
CA ALA A 133 23.47 -6.89 3.52
C ALA A 133 23.95 -6.15 2.26
N GLU A 134 24.40 -6.90 1.25
CA GLU A 134 24.91 -6.36 -0.01
C GLU A 134 23.81 -5.76 -0.90
N ASN A 135 22.55 -6.25 -0.79
CA ASN A 135 21.45 -5.87 -1.67
C ASN A 135 20.27 -5.22 -0.95
N LEU A 136 20.42 -4.79 0.30
CA LEU A 136 19.31 -4.39 1.16
C LEU A 136 18.44 -3.28 0.56
N ASN A 137 19.07 -2.23 0.01
CA ASN A 137 18.36 -1.10 -0.56
C ASN A 137 17.59 -1.49 -1.85
N ASP A 138 18.20 -2.34 -2.68
CA ASP A 138 17.57 -2.85 -3.91
C ASP A 138 16.42 -3.81 -3.61
N LEU A 139 16.56 -4.65 -2.58
CA LEU A 139 15.49 -5.52 -2.08
C LEU A 139 14.30 -4.70 -1.60
N CYS A 140 14.56 -3.66 -0.79
CA CYS A 140 13.53 -2.74 -0.30
C CYS A 140 12.85 -2.01 -1.46
N ALA A 141 13.61 -1.49 -2.43
CA ALA A 141 13.07 -0.76 -3.57
C ALA A 141 12.22 -1.65 -4.48
N SER A 142 12.68 -2.86 -4.78
CA SER A 142 11.97 -3.82 -5.63
C SER A 142 10.70 -4.36 -4.96
N LEU A 143 10.75 -4.63 -3.65
CA LEU A 143 9.60 -5.02 -2.87
C LEU A 143 8.54 -3.90 -2.84
N GLN A 144 8.97 -2.67 -2.52
CA GLN A 144 8.09 -1.50 -2.47
C GLN A 144 7.41 -1.26 -3.82
N LYS A 145 8.16 -1.30 -4.91
CA LYS A 145 7.61 -1.21 -6.27
C LYS A 145 6.54 -2.28 -6.51
N THR A 146 6.80 -3.52 -6.11
CA THR A 146 5.85 -4.62 -6.30
C THR A 146 4.55 -4.40 -5.55
N VAL A 147 4.60 -3.98 -4.28
CA VAL A 147 3.40 -3.68 -3.48
C VAL A 147 2.63 -2.50 -4.08
N VAL A 148 3.32 -1.42 -4.43
CA VAL A 148 2.70 -0.24 -5.05
C VAL A 148 2.04 -0.60 -6.40
N ASP A 149 2.68 -1.40 -7.23
CA ASP A 149 2.13 -1.85 -8.51
C ASP A 149 0.84 -2.69 -8.33
N ILE A 150 0.80 -3.57 -7.30
CA ILE A 150 -0.42 -4.34 -6.97
C ILE A 150 -1.56 -3.37 -6.62
N LEU A 151 -1.31 -2.40 -5.73
CA LEU A 151 -2.30 -1.42 -5.30
C LEU A 151 -2.82 -0.58 -6.49
N LEU A 152 -1.90 -0.05 -7.29
CA LEU A 152 -2.25 0.82 -8.42
C LEU A 152 -2.96 0.10 -9.55
N THR A 153 -2.64 -1.17 -9.79
CA THR A 153 -3.32 -1.96 -10.83
C THR A 153 -4.82 -2.03 -10.56
N LYS A 154 -5.21 -2.28 -9.33
CA LYS A 154 -6.62 -2.35 -8.92
C LYS A 154 -7.27 -0.96 -8.82
N LEU A 155 -6.53 0.02 -8.32
CA LEU A 155 -7.01 1.41 -8.26
C LEU A 155 -7.33 1.96 -9.67
N LYS A 156 -6.42 1.77 -10.64
CA LYS A 156 -6.63 2.16 -12.04
C LYS A 156 -7.82 1.41 -12.67
N LYS A 157 -7.99 0.13 -12.34
CA LYS A 157 -9.14 -0.66 -12.80
C LYS A 157 -10.43 -0.11 -12.21
N ALA A 158 -10.47 0.19 -10.90
CA ALA A 158 -11.62 0.79 -10.23
C ALA A 158 -12.00 2.15 -10.83
N ALA A 159 -11.01 3.03 -11.06
CA ALA A 159 -11.24 4.33 -11.67
C ALA A 159 -11.85 4.22 -13.09
N ARG A 160 -11.42 3.22 -13.89
CA ARG A 160 -12.00 2.95 -15.21
C ARG A 160 -13.43 2.41 -15.13
N GLN A 161 -13.72 1.53 -14.17
CA GLN A 161 -15.03 0.92 -14.01
C GLN A 161 -16.08 1.90 -13.48
N THR A 162 -15.69 2.78 -12.57
CA THR A 162 -16.59 3.76 -11.95
C THR A 162 -16.67 5.08 -12.72
N GLY A 163 -15.69 5.37 -13.59
CA GLY A 163 -15.56 6.67 -14.25
C GLY A 163 -15.08 7.80 -13.33
N ILE A 164 -14.81 7.50 -12.05
CA ILE A 164 -14.36 8.47 -11.04
C ILE A 164 -12.89 8.78 -11.24
N ARG A 165 -12.54 10.08 -11.29
CA ARG A 165 -11.17 10.54 -11.51
C ARG A 165 -10.50 11.10 -10.26
N GLN A 166 -11.29 11.47 -9.26
CA GLN A 166 -10.74 11.96 -7.99
C GLN A 166 -10.40 10.81 -7.09
N ILE A 167 -9.17 10.80 -6.58
CA ILE A 167 -8.63 9.74 -5.75
C ILE A 167 -8.08 10.34 -4.47
N ALA A 168 -8.46 9.76 -3.34
CA ALA A 168 -7.87 10.02 -2.04
C ALA A 168 -7.12 8.76 -1.57
N ILE A 169 -6.09 8.93 -0.77
CA ILE A 169 -5.39 7.84 -0.10
C ILE A 169 -5.45 8.06 1.41
N GLY A 170 -5.64 6.98 2.17
CA GLY A 170 -5.74 7.04 3.63
C GLY A 170 -5.11 5.81 4.30
N GLY A 171 -4.96 5.89 5.63
CA GLY A 171 -4.31 4.86 6.44
C GLY A 171 -2.79 5.01 6.50
N GLY A 172 -2.13 4.27 7.41
CA GLY A 172 -0.69 4.44 7.69
C GLY A 172 0.23 4.21 6.50
N VAL A 173 -0.12 3.30 5.57
CA VAL A 173 0.68 3.04 4.35
C VAL A 173 0.54 4.17 3.32
N SER A 174 -0.46 5.05 3.44
CA SER A 174 -0.58 6.22 2.57
C SER A 174 0.61 7.19 2.69
N ALA A 175 1.35 7.15 3.79
CA ALA A 175 2.59 7.92 3.99
C ALA A 175 3.78 7.40 3.16
N ASN A 176 3.66 6.22 2.52
CA ASN A 176 4.72 5.67 1.69
C ASN A 176 5.01 6.57 0.48
N SER A 177 6.25 7.00 0.34
CA SER A 177 6.66 7.99 -0.67
C SER A 177 6.47 7.51 -2.11
N ALA A 178 6.71 6.22 -2.38
CA ALA A 178 6.51 5.67 -3.73
C ALA A 178 5.03 5.59 -4.09
N LEU A 179 4.14 5.24 -3.12
CA LEU A 179 2.71 5.25 -3.34
C LEU A 179 2.19 6.66 -3.62
N GLN A 180 2.58 7.65 -2.83
CA GLN A 180 2.22 9.05 -3.05
C GLN A 180 2.63 9.54 -4.44
N ASN A 181 3.91 9.34 -4.80
CA ASN A 181 4.43 9.74 -6.11
C ASN A 181 3.71 9.06 -7.28
N ALA A 182 3.25 7.83 -7.09
CA ALA A 182 2.60 7.05 -8.14
C ALA A 182 1.11 7.38 -8.32
N VAL A 183 0.43 7.87 -7.27
CA VAL A 183 -0.97 8.33 -7.34
C VAL A 183 -1.06 9.75 -7.93
N HIS A 184 -0.03 10.58 -7.76
CA HIS A 184 0.03 11.94 -8.34
C HIS A 184 0.34 11.98 -9.84
N LYS A 185 0.74 10.87 -10.45
CA LYS A 185 1.00 10.72 -11.90
C LYS A 185 -0.26 10.28 -12.66
#